data_fea2567e230782ad4c73114685e19549
#
_entry.id   fea2567e230782ad4c73114685e19549
#
_cell.length_a   1.000
_cell.length_b   1.000
_cell.length_c   1.000
_cell.angle_alpha   90.00
_cell.angle_beta   90.00
_cell.angle_gamma   90.00
#
_symmetry.space_group_name_H-M   'P 1'
#
loop_
_entity.id
_entity.type
_entity.pdbx_description
1 polymer ?
#
loop_
_entity_poly.entity_id
_entity_poly.type
_entity_poly.pdbx_seq_one_letter_code
_entity_poly.pdbx_strand_id
1 'polypeptide(L)'
;MSASAHDRYRPETRLVQSGTLRSQFGETSEALFLTQGYVYENSAQAERRFKNEEPGFQYSRFSNPTVAMFEDRIAAFEGAEAARATATGMAAVTLALVGQLSAGDHVVAAKALFGSCRYIVEDYLPRYGVSSTLVDGTDLDQWRNAVRPNTKTFFLETPTNPTLEVIDIAAVAQIAHAAGATLVVDNVFATPIFQSPLALGADCVVYSATKHIDGQGRCLGGIILASEAFIQKHVHVLLRQTGPSLSPFNAWVLLKGLETLAVRVRRQTDSAATLAVVLAEHPKIARLIYPGRPDHPQAAIAQKQMRGGSTLVAFDIKGGKKAAFRFQDALKLIRISNNLGDAKSLITHPATTTHQRLTPAQRAELGISDGMVRVSVGLEHPDDIVEDVLTALQAV
;
A
#
# COMPACT_ATOMS: atom_id res chain seq x y z
N MET A 1 -20.36 14.05 -8.39
CA MET A 1 -19.80 15.32 -8.97
C MET A 1 -18.71 14.92 -9.94
N SER A 2 -18.69 15.44 -11.15
CA SER A 2 -17.87 14.94 -12.26
C SER A 2 -16.37 15.10 -11.96
N ALA A 3 -15.62 14.02 -12.15
CA ALA A 3 -14.15 13.99 -12.16
C ALA A 3 -13.49 15.01 -13.11
N SER A 4 -14.25 15.61 -14.00
CA SER A 4 -13.80 16.37 -15.16
C SER A 4 -13.13 17.73 -14.89
N ALA A 5 -13.34 18.40 -13.78
CA ALA A 5 -12.78 19.74 -13.56
C ALA A 5 -11.29 19.72 -13.12
N HIS A 6 -10.85 18.66 -12.49
CA HIS A 6 -9.48 18.53 -11.97
C HIS A 6 -8.56 17.68 -12.86
N ASP A 7 -9.10 16.95 -13.85
CA ASP A 7 -8.31 16.08 -14.77
C ASP A 7 -7.28 16.84 -15.61
N ARG A 8 -7.52 18.13 -15.84
CA ARG A 8 -6.57 19.03 -16.54
C ARG A 8 -5.32 19.36 -15.71
N TYR A 9 -5.36 19.14 -14.41
CA TYR A 9 -4.23 19.49 -13.54
C TYR A 9 -3.22 18.35 -13.41
N ARG A 10 -1.96 18.72 -13.17
CA ARG A 10 -0.89 17.76 -12.89
C ARG A 10 -1.11 17.04 -11.55
N PRO A 11 -0.53 15.84 -11.38
CA PRO A 11 -0.76 15.01 -10.20
C PRO A 11 -0.57 15.72 -8.86
N GLU A 12 0.48 16.51 -8.71
CA GLU A 12 0.77 17.22 -7.47
C GLU A 12 -0.32 18.26 -7.13
N THR A 13 -0.89 18.93 -8.14
CA THR A 13 -2.02 19.83 -7.94
C THR A 13 -3.28 19.10 -7.51
N ARG A 14 -3.49 17.90 -8.03
CA ARG A 14 -4.62 17.04 -7.63
C ARG A 14 -4.51 16.63 -6.15
N LEU A 15 -3.31 16.30 -5.65
CA LEU A 15 -3.08 15.99 -4.24
C LEU A 15 -3.46 17.12 -3.27
N VAL A 16 -3.44 18.36 -3.74
CA VAL A 16 -3.73 19.54 -2.92
C VAL A 16 -5.16 20.04 -3.10
N GLN A 17 -5.75 19.92 -4.29
CA GLN A 17 -6.99 20.61 -4.66
C GLN A 17 -8.19 19.70 -4.93
N SER A 18 -7.98 18.43 -5.33
CA SER A 18 -9.10 17.57 -5.73
C SER A 18 -9.96 17.16 -4.53
N GLY A 19 -11.26 16.96 -4.78
CA GLY A 19 -12.21 16.46 -3.79
C GLY A 19 -12.55 17.44 -2.67
N THR A 20 -12.09 18.68 -2.69
CA THR A 20 -12.38 19.64 -1.61
C THR A 20 -13.85 20.05 -1.62
N LEU A 21 -14.54 19.75 -0.53
CA LEU A 21 -15.88 20.24 -0.22
C LEU A 21 -15.75 21.39 0.78
N ARG A 22 -16.22 22.59 0.41
CA ARG A 22 -16.27 23.74 1.32
C ARG A 22 -17.63 23.86 1.96
N SER A 23 -17.65 24.19 3.24
CA SER A 23 -18.89 24.49 3.94
C SER A 23 -19.40 25.89 3.55
N GLN A 24 -20.52 26.29 4.13
CA GLN A 24 -21.09 27.63 3.96
C GLN A 24 -20.16 28.76 4.40
N PHE A 25 -19.09 28.46 5.16
CA PHE A 25 -18.14 29.45 5.66
C PHE A 25 -16.95 29.66 4.71
N GLY A 26 -16.77 28.83 3.66
CA GLY A 26 -15.74 28.99 2.65
C GLY A 26 -14.30 28.84 3.17
N GLU A 27 -14.11 27.99 4.16
CA GLU A 27 -12.82 27.72 4.83
C GLU A 27 -11.74 27.27 3.84
N THR A 28 -10.50 27.68 4.11
CA THR A 28 -9.32 27.30 3.29
C THR A 28 -8.94 25.83 3.50
N SER A 29 -8.88 25.38 4.76
CA SER A 29 -8.61 23.99 5.10
C SER A 29 -9.91 23.20 5.11
N GLU A 30 -9.88 21.95 4.67
CA GLU A 30 -11.06 21.08 4.65
C GLU A 30 -11.64 20.87 6.05
N ALA A 31 -12.96 21.00 6.15
CA ALA A 31 -13.68 20.86 7.41
C ALA A 31 -13.71 19.41 7.90
N LEU A 32 -13.58 19.24 9.22
CA LEU A 32 -13.75 17.95 9.88
C LEU A 32 -15.22 17.78 10.32
N PHE A 33 -15.96 16.90 9.64
CA PHE A 33 -17.33 16.55 9.98
C PHE A 33 -17.36 15.34 10.91
N LEU A 34 -17.11 15.58 12.20
CA LEU A 34 -17.09 14.55 13.23
C LEU A 34 -18.51 14.27 13.72
N THR A 35 -19.28 13.55 12.93
CA THR A 35 -20.67 13.15 13.24
C THR A 35 -20.91 11.70 12.82
N GLN A 36 -21.83 11.03 13.50
CA GLN A 36 -22.27 9.67 13.13
C GLN A 36 -23.52 9.68 12.24
N GLY A 37 -24.36 10.73 12.27
CA GLY A 37 -25.62 10.80 11.54
C GLY A 37 -25.97 12.20 11.08
N TYR A 38 -27.06 12.32 10.31
CA TYR A 38 -27.50 13.54 9.66
C TYR A 38 -29.01 13.72 9.86
N VAL A 39 -29.46 14.97 9.91
CA VAL A 39 -30.90 15.31 9.97
C VAL A 39 -31.42 15.56 8.57
N TYR A 40 -32.74 15.42 8.43
CA TYR A 40 -33.47 15.63 7.20
C TYR A 40 -34.52 16.73 7.40
N GLU A 41 -34.90 17.43 6.35
CA GLU A 41 -35.92 18.44 6.38
C GLU A 41 -37.30 17.86 6.72
N ASN A 42 -37.59 16.64 6.23
CA ASN A 42 -38.81 15.92 6.44
C ASN A 42 -38.64 14.42 6.16
N SER A 43 -39.69 13.62 6.53
CA SER A 43 -39.66 12.16 6.34
C SER A 43 -39.58 11.73 4.88
N ALA A 44 -40.15 12.49 3.96
CA ALA A 44 -40.08 12.19 2.53
C ALA A 44 -38.66 12.37 1.97
N GLN A 45 -37.91 13.36 2.46
CA GLN A 45 -36.48 13.50 2.13
C GLN A 45 -35.66 12.32 2.67
N ALA A 46 -35.92 11.91 3.89
CA ALA A 46 -35.24 10.74 4.47
C ALA A 46 -35.50 9.49 3.61
N GLU A 47 -36.75 9.25 3.20
CA GLU A 47 -37.11 8.13 2.34
C GLU A 47 -36.35 8.17 0.98
N ARG A 48 -36.38 9.33 0.29
CA ARG A 48 -35.69 9.49 -1.00
C ARG A 48 -34.16 9.21 -0.87
N ARG A 49 -33.53 9.71 0.18
CA ARG A 49 -32.09 9.44 0.40
C ARG A 49 -31.79 7.97 0.65
N PHE A 50 -32.64 7.28 1.44
CA PHE A 50 -32.47 5.84 1.67
C PHE A 50 -32.73 4.99 0.42
N LYS A 51 -33.58 5.46 -0.49
CA LYS A 51 -33.83 4.87 -1.80
C LYS A 51 -32.76 5.24 -2.87
N ASN A 52 -31.80 6.09 -2.54
CA ASN A 52 -30.81 6.68 -3.46
C ASN A 52 -31.43 7.52 -4.59
N GLU A 53 -32.66 8.05 -4.38
CA GLU A 53 -33.36 8.94 -5.30
C GLU A 53 -32.90 10.40 -5.14
N GLU A 54 -32.30 10.73 -4.01
CA GLU A 54 -31.73 12.04 -3.70
C GLU A 54 -30.33 11.87 -3.12
N PRO A 55 -29.29 12.60 -3.64
CA PRO A 55 -27.95 12.54 -3.10
C PRO A 55 -27.87 13.15 -1.70
N GLY A 56 -26.98 12.63 -0.87
CA GLY A 56 -26.71 13.16 0.47
C GLY A 56 -26.18 12.12 1.44
N PHE A 57 -25.78 12.61 2.60
CA PHE A 57 -25.24 11.75 3.66
C PHE A 57 -26.37 11.24 4.54
N GLN A 58 -26.25 10.01 5.02
CA GLN A 58 -27.25 9.31 5.83
C GLN A 58 -26.69 8.91 7.20
N TYR A 59 -25.52 8.27 7.19
CA TYR A 59 -24.84 7.74 8.35
C TYR A 59 -23.35 7.59 8.03
N SER A 60 -22.45 8.00 8.94
CA SER A 60 -21.02 8.09 8.61
C SER A 60 -20.34 6.76 8.30
N ARG A 61 -20.91 5.61 8.74
CA ARG A 61 -20.44 4.29 8.28
C ARG A 61 -20.70 4.05 6.78
N PHE A 62 -21.69 4.71 6.20
CA PHE A 62 -22.03 4.63 4.78
C PHE A 62 -21.21 5.62 3.95
N SER A 63 -21.23 6.87 4.39
CA SER A 63 -20.44 7.97 3.81
C SER A 63 -20.40 9.16 4.77
N ASN A 64 -19.31 9.93 4.72
CA ASN A 64 -19.09 11.12 5.53
C ASN A 64 -18.39 12.17 4.67
N PRO A 65 -18.68 13.47 4.76
CA PRO A 65 -18.07 14.48 3.90
C PRO A 65 -16.53 14.50 3.98
N THR A 66 -15.95 14.36 5.17
CA THR A 66 -14.50 14.34 5.34
C THR A 66 -13.87 13.08 4.73
N VAL A 67 -14.51 11.92 4.92
CA VAL A 67 -14.07 10.66 4.31
C VAL A 67 -14.15 10.74 2.78
N ALA A 68 -15.25 11.28 2.25
CA ALA A 68 -15.45 11.48 0.82
C ALA A 68 -14.36 12.36 0.19
N MET A 69 -13.98 13.48 0.86
CA MET A 69 -12.88 14.32 0.39
C MET A 69 -11.55 13.57 0.28
N PHE A 70 -11.26 12.69 1.23
CA PHE A 70 -10.06 11.83 1.16
C PHE A 70 -10.15 10.82 0.01
N GLU A 71 -11.30 10.14 -0.14
CA GLU A 71 -11.56 9.18 -1.22
C GLU A 71 -11.44 9.84 -2.61
N ASP A 72 -12.10 10.96 -2.82
CA ASP A 72 -12.10 11.70 -4.10
C ASP A 72 -10.69 12.21 -4.45
N ARG A 73 -9.94 12.70 -3.46
CA ARG A 73 -8.59 13.24 -3.69
C ARG A 73 -7.60 12.17 -4.13
N ILE A 74 -7.57 11.04 -3.44
CA ILE A 74 -6.65 9.95 -3.78
C ILE A 74 -7.09 9.25 -5.08
N ALA A 75 -8.40 9.12 -5.35
CA ALA A 75 -8.91 8.60 -6.61
C ALA A 75 -8.47 9.47 -7.80
N ALA A 76 -8.65 10.79 -7.69
CA ALA A 76 -8.22 11.75 -8.72
C ALA A 76 -6.71 11.71 -8.96
N PHE A 77 -5.91 11.45 -7.90
CA PHE A 77 -4.47 11.33 -8.04
C PHE A 77 -4.02 10.04 -8.71
N GLU A 78 -4.58 8.89 -8.29
CA GLU A 78 -4.28 7.55 -8.83
C GLU A 78 -4.84 7.36 -10.26
N GLY A 79 -5.84 8.17 -10.65
CA GLY A 79 -6.58 8.00 -11.90
C GLY A 79 -7.66 6.92 -11.80
N ALA A 80 -8.16 6.66 -10.58
CA ALA A 80 -9.28 5.75 -10.34
C ALA A 80 -10.62 6.46 -10.56
N GLU A 81 -11.64 5.71 -11.00
CA GLU A 81 -13.01 6.23 -11.09
C GLU A 81 -13.66 6.38 -9.72
N ALA A 82 -13.31 5.49 -8.78
CA ALA A 82 -13.84 5.51 -7.42
C ALA A 82 -12.83 5.00 -6.38
N ALA A 83 -13.06 5.40 -5.13
CA ALA A 83 -12.29 4.91 -3.97
C ALA A 83 -13.24 4.60 -2.80
N ARG A 84 -12.80 3.72 -1.89
CA ARG A 84 -13.44 3.49 -0.58
C ARG A 84 -12.40 3.36 0.50
N ALA A 85 -12.50 4.25 1.47
CA ALA A 85 -11.62 4.28 2.64
C ALA A 85 -12.07 3.26 3.69
N THR A 86 -11.09 2.64 4.34
CA THR A 86 -11.31 1.61 5.35
C THR A 86 -10.52 1.92 6.62
N ALA A 87 -10.91 1.32 7.74
CA ALA A 87 -10.29 1.54 9.04
C ALA A 87 -8.79 1.18 9.08
N THR A 88 -8.35 0.25 8.24
CA THR A 88 -6.95 -0.23 8.16
C THR A 88 -6.62 -0.72 6.75
N GLY A 89 -5.33 -0.80 6.41
CA GLY A 89 -4.88 -1.42 5.17
C GLY A 89 -5.33 -2.88 5.03
N MET A 90 -5.34 -3.64 6.14
CA MET A 90 -5.82 -5.04 6.12
C MET A 90 -7.31 -5.15 5.85
N ALA A 91 -8.12 -4.18 6.30
CA ALA A 91 -9.53 -4.11 5.94
C ALA A 91 -9.69 -3.85 4.43
N ALA A 92 -8.84 -3.00 3.84
CA ALA A 92 -8.84 -2.76 2.40
C ALA A 92 -8.51 -4.05 1.61
N VAL A 93 -7.43 -4.76 1.97
CA VAL A 93 -7.06 -6.04 1.33
C VAL A 93 -8.19 -7.07 1.48
N THR A 94 -8.72 -7.23 2.69
CA THR A 94 -9.79 -8.21 2.96
C THR A 94 -11.03 -7.92 2.13
N LEU A 95 -11.50 -6.68 2.09
CA LEU A 95 -12.68 -6.30 1.30
C LEU A 95 -12.45 -6.45 -0.21
N ALA A 96 -11.27 -6.05 -0.71
CA ALA A 96 -10.93 -6.17 -2.11
C ALA A 96 -10.90 -7.62 -2.60
N LEU A 97 -10.49 -8.57 -1.75
CA LEU A 97 -10.48 -10.00 -2.06
C LEU A 97 -11.84 -10.64 -1.80
N VAL A 98 -12.34 -10.57 -0.56
CA VAL A 98 -13.58 -11.28 -0.14
C VAL A 98 -14.81 -10.80 -0.93
N GLY A 99 -14.87 -9.52 -1.28
CA GLY A 99 -15.99 -8.96 -2.04
C GLY A 99 -16.19 -9.54 -3.43
N GLN A 100 -15.18 -10.19 -3.99
CA GLN A 100 -15.21 -10.79 -5.33
C GLN A 100 -15.42 -12.31 -5.31
N LEU A 101 -15.28 -12.95 -4.14
CA LEU A 101 -15.10 -14.39 -4.01
C LEU A 101 -16.30 -15.04 -3.36
N SER A 102 -16.59 -16.24 -3.81
CA SER A 102 -17.60 -17.16 -3.26
C SER A 102 -16.99 -18.53 -3.00
N ALA A 103 -17.67 -19.38 -2.23
CA ALA A 103 -17.25 -20.75 -2.05
C ALA A 103 -17.11 -21.47 -3.40
N GLY A 104 -16.02 -22.18 -3.58
CA GLY A 104 -15.66 -22.83 -4.83
C GLY A 104 -14.74 -22.02 -5.75
N ASP A 105 -14.55 -20.73 -5.49
CA ASP A 105 -13.63 -19.89 -6.28
C ASP A 105 -12.15 -20.16 -5.93
N HIS A 106 -11.28 -19.66 -6.79
CA HIS A 106 -9.83 -19.82 -6.67
C HIS A 106 -9.10 -18.48 -6.81
N VAL A 107 -8.07 -18.29 -6.00
CA VAL A 107 -7.15 -17.12 -6.01
C VAL A 107 -5.76 -17.58 -6.40
N VAL A 108 -5.11 -16.86 -7.34
CA VAL A 108 -3.67 -16.98 -7.57
C VAL A 108 -2.98 -15.78 -6.93
N ALA A 109 -1.99 -16.01 -6.07
CA ALA A 109 -1.31 -14.92 -5.38
C ALA A 109 0.21 -15.09 -5.40
N ALA A 110 0.96 -13.99 -5.40
CA ALA A 110 2.40 -14.04 -5.19
C ALA A 110 2.70 -14.61 -3.79
N LYS A 111 3.75 -15.42 -3.67
CA LYS A 111 4.18 -15.95 -2.35
C LYS A 111 4.85 -14.90 -1.48
N ALA A 112 5.47 -13.88 -2.10
CA ALA A 112 6.09 -12.75 -1.41
C ALA A 112 5.04 -11.67 -1.12
N LEU A 113 4.24 -11.88 -0.07
CA LEU A 113 3.22 -10.97 0.44
C LEU A 113 3.55 -10.56 1.88
N PHE A 114 3.04 -9.42 2.29
CA PHE A 114 2.99 -9.07 3.70
C PHE A 114 2.31 -10.19 4.51
N GLY A 115 2.87 -10.54 5.69
CA GLY A 115 2.45 -11.73 6.42
C GLY A 115 0.95 -11.83 6.71
N SER A 116 0.27 -10.70 6.97
CA SER A 116 -1.19 -10.70 7.16
C SER A 116 -1.97 -10.86 5.85
N CYS A 117 -1.44 -10.37 4.73
CA CYS A 117 -2.04 -10.62 3.41
C CYS A 117 -1.92 -12.11 3.05
N ARG A 118 -0.78 -12.70 3.33
CA ARG A 118 -0.55 -14.15 3.18
C ARG A 118 -1.53 -14.96 4.03
N TYR A 119 -1.75 -14.58 5.31
CA TYR A 119 -2.75 -15.19 6.17
C TYR A 119 -4.17 -15.14 5.57
N ILE A 120 -4.57 -14.02 4.94
CA ILE A 120 -5.87 -13.95 4.26
C ILE A 120 -5.97 -15.01 3.17
N VAL A 121 -4.93 -15.15 2.34
CA VAL A 121 -4.93 -16.07 1.19
C VAL A 121 -4.82 -17.53 1.61
N GLU A 122 -3.93 -17.88 2.57
CA GLU A 122 -3.60 -19.25 2.92
C GLU A 122 -4.50 -19.82 4.04
N ASP A 123 -4.98 -18.99 4.97
CA ASP A 123 -5.68 -19.45 6.17
C ASP A 123 -7.14 -18.99 6.23
N TYR A 124 -7.41 -17.72 5.90
CA TYR A 124 -8.73 -17.13 6.08
C TYR A 124 -9.70 -17.55 4.96
N LEU A 125 -9.34 -17.34 3.69
CA LEU A 125 -10.19 -17.67 2.54
C LEU A 125 -10.55 -19.18 2.47
N PRO A 126 -9.66 -20.12 2.75
CA PRO A 126 -10.00 -21.55 2.75
C PRO A 126 -11.10 -21.95 3.73
N ARG A 127 -11.26 -21.22 4.86
CA ARG A 127 -12.37 -21.44 5.82
C ARG A 127 -13.74 -21.22 5.20
N TYR A 128 -13.81 -20.44 4.12
CA TYR A 128 -15.02 -20.11 3.40
C TYR A 128 -15.11 -20.81 2.04
N GLY A 129 -14.31 -21.87 1.85
CA GLY A 129 -14.35 -22.69 0.64
C GLY A 129 -13.68 -22.07 -0.58
N VAL A 130 -12.85 -21.05 -0.42
CA VAL A 130 -12.06 -20.45 -1.49
C VAL A 130 -10.66 -21.05 -1.48
N SER A 131 -10.24 -21.67 -2.58
CA SER A 131 -8.90 -22.23 -2.73
C SER A 131 -7.88 -21.18 -3.20
N SER A 132 -6.60 -21.41 -2.92
CA SER A 132 -5.52 -20.54 -3.37
C SER A 132 -4.32 -21.29 -3.92
N THR A 133 -3.56 -20.66 -4.82
CA THR A 133 -2.24 -21.11 -5.28
C THR A 133 -1.26 -19.96 -5.15
N LEU A 134 -0.16 -20.20 -4.42
CA LEU A 134 0.94 -19.26 -4.32
C LEU A 134 1.98 -19.54 -5.40
N VAL A 135 2.46 -18.46 -6.04
CA VAL A 135 3.44 -18.52 -7.13
C VAL A 135 4.63 -17.60 -6.84
N ASP A 136 5.76 -17.87 -7.47
CA ASP A 136 6.84 -16.89 -7.56
C ASP A 136 6.36 -15.70 -8.39
N GLY A 137 6.26 -14.52 -7.76
CA GLY A 137 5.73 -13.33 -8.42
C GLY A 137 6.52 -12.89 -9.64
N THR A 138 7.81 -13.23 -9.70
CA THR A 138 8.70 -12.87 -10.81
C THR A 138 8.69 -13.88 -11.95
N ASP A 139 8.07 -15.05 -11.76
CA ASP A 139 7.98 -16.13 -12.75
C ASP A 139 6.58 -16.13 -13.42
N LEU A 140 6.50 -15.58 -14.61
CA LEU A 140 5.24 -15.49 -15.36
C LEU A 140 4.67 -16.85 -15.79
N ASP A 141 5.49 -17.89 -15.89
CA ASP A 141 5.00 -19.24 -16.23
C ASP A 141 4.30 -19.88 -15.04
N GLN A 142 4.76 -19.63 -13.81
CA GLN A 142 4.03 -20.03 -12.61
C GLN A 142 2.66 -19.37 -12.53
N TRP A 143 2.53 -18.08 -12.86
CA TRP A 143 1.23 -17.39 -12.92
C TRP A 143 0.29 -18.06 -13.93
N ARG A 144 0.76 -18.38 -15.15
CA ARG A 144 -0.02 -19.07 -16.20
C ARG A 144 -0.46 -20.45 -15.77
N ASN A 145 0.48 -21.23 -15.22
CA ASN A 145 0.24 -22.63 -14.84
C ASN A 145 -0.68 -22.77 -13.61
N ALA A 146 -0.80 -21.72 -12.78
CA ALA A 146 -1.68 -21.70 -11.62
C ALA A 146 -3.15 -21.44 -11.97
N VAL A 147 -3.46 -21.01 -13.19
CA VAL A 147 -4.84 -20.74 -13.63
C VAL A 147 -5.69 -21.98 -13.62
N ARG A 148 -6.90 -21.87 -13.06
CA ARG A 148 -7.93 -22.92 -13.04
C ARG A 148 -9.23 -22.38 -13.63
N PRO A 149 -10.19 -23.23 -14.06
CA PRO A 149 -11.48 -22.78 -14.59
C PRO A 149 -12.28 -21.88 -13.60
N ASN A 150 -12.05 -22.05 -12.31
CA ASN A 150 -12.67 -21.29 -11.22
C ASN A 150 -11.79 -20.16 -10.66
N THR A 151 -10.70 -19.79 -11.32
CA THR A 151 -9.85 -18.66 -10.90
C THR A 151 -10.61 -17.36 -11.10
N LYS A 152 -10.73 -16.54 -10.04
CA LYS A 152 -11.47 -15.27 -10.05
C LYS A 152 -10.58 -14.06 -9.81
N THR A 153 -9.51 -14.23 -9.02
CA THR A 153 -8.69 -13.10 -8.60
C THR A 153 -7.22 -13.48 -8.58
N PHE A 154 -6.40 -12.57 -9.07
CA PHE A 154 -4.96 -12.53 -8.90
C PHE A 154 -4.62 -11.48 -7.85
N PHE A 155 -3.66 -11.77 -6.97
CA PHE A 155 -3.24 -10.85 -5.94
C PHE A 155 -1.71 -10.79 -5.83
N LEU A 156 -1.15 -9.60 -5.85
CA LEU A 156 0.28 -9.37 -5.66
C LEU A 156 0.58 -8.10 -4.89
N GLU A 157 1.77 -8.04 -4.30
CA GLU A 157 2.38 -6.87 -3.69
C GLU A 157 3.68 -6.55 -4.45
N THR A 158 3.88 -5.30 -4.87
CA THR A 158 5.09 -4.90 -5.60
C THR A 158 5.42 -3.41 -5.42
N PRO A 159 6.68 -3.06 -5.04
CA PRO A 159 7.75 -3.95 -4.58
C PRO A 159 7.37 -4.76 -3.34
N THR A 160 7.90 -5.98 -3.20
CA THR A 160 7.53 -6.90 -2.12
C THR A 160 8.16 -6.53 -0.78
N ASN A 161 7.50 -6.90 0.32
CA ASN A 161 8.03 -6.76 1.68
C ASN A 161 8.62 -8.10 2.17
N PRO A 162 9.89 -8.19 2.61
CA PRO A 162 10.87 -7.11 2.75
C PRO A 162 11.88 -7.05 1.60
N THR A 163 11.83 -7.97 0.65
CA THR A 163 12.88 -8.24 -0.34
C THR A 163 12.88 -7.28 -1.53
N LEU A 164 11.91 -6.36 -1.59
CA LEU A 164 11.81 -5.32 -2.63
C LEU A 164 11.84 -5.86 -4.07
N GLU A 165 11.42 -7.11 -4.27
CA GLU A 165 11.26 -7.68 -5.62
C GLU A 165 10.18 -6.91 -6.38
N VAL A 166 10.42 -6.69 -7.67
CA VAL A 166 9.50 -5.97 -8.54
C VAL A 166 8.84 -6.94 -9.50
N ILE A 167 7.50 -7.05 -9.40
CA ILE A 167 6.68 -7.92 -10.25
C ILE A 167 6.14 -7.11 -11.43
N ASP A 168 6.18 -7.63 -12.65
CA ASP A 168 5.62 -6.98 -13.85
C ASP A 168 4.10 -6.98 -13.79
N ILE A 169 3.51 -5.88 -13.33
CA ILE A 169 2.06 -5.72 -13.18
C ILE A 169 1.35 -5.91 -14.52
N ALA A 170 1.86 -5.34 -15.59
CA ALA A 170 1.21 -5.40 -16.90
C ALA A 170 1.18 -6.83 -17.46
N ALA A 171 2.26 -7.59 -17.27
CA ALA A 171 2.31 -8.98 -17.70
C ALA A 171 1.36 -9.87 -16.89
N VAL A 172 1.30 -9.68 -15.55
CA VAL A 172 0.36 -10.44 -14.68
C VAL A 172 -1.09 -10.05 -14.98
N ALA A 173 -1.38 -8.77 -15.23
CA ALA A 173 -2.72 -8.31 -15.62
C ALA A 173 -3.21 -9.00 -16.91
N GLN A 174 -2.35 -9.12 -17.92
CA GLN A 174 -2.68 -9.83 -19.17
C GLN A 174 -3.03 -11.30 -18.90
N ILE A 175 -2.29 -11.98 -18.02
CA ILE A 175 -2.57 -13.38 -17.65
C ILE A 175 -3.91 -13.47 -16.90
N ALA A 176 -4.17 -12.59 -15.95
CA ALA A 176 -5.41 -12.55 -15.19
C ALA A 176 -6.62 -12.32 -16.09
N HIS A 177 -6.55 -11.32 -16.99
CA HIS A 177 -7.64 -10.98 -17.90
C HIS A 177 -7.89 -12.09 -18.94
N ALA A 178 -6.85 -12.75 -19.44
CA ALA A 178 -7.00 -13.90 -20.33
C ALA A 178 -7.73 -15.08 -19.65
N ALA A 179 -7.63 -15.19 -18.32
CA ALA A 179 -8.35 -16.17 -17.52
C ALA A 179 -9.76 -15.68 -17.09
N GLY A 180 -10.19 -14.48 -17.49
CA GLY A 180 -11.45 -13.89 -17.03
C GLY A 180 -11.46 -13.52 -15.54
N ALA A 181 -10.26 -13.34 -14.96
CA ALA A 181 -10.04 -12.97 -13.57
C ALA A 181 -9.62 -11.51 -13.43
N THR A 182 -9.72 -10.96 -12.22
CA THR A 182 -9.27 -9.61 -11.87
C THR A 182 -7.87 -9.64 -11.26
N LEU A 183 -7.13 -8.52 -11.36
CA LEU A 183 -5.87 -8.31 -10.68
C LEU A 183 -6.03 -7.27 -9.58
N VAL A 184 -5.74 -7.65 -8.33
CA VAL A 184 -5.63 -6.77 -7.15
C VAL A 184 -4.14 -6.56 -6.84
N VAL A 185 -3.73 -5.30 -6.71
CA VAL A 185 -2.33 -4.93 -6.42
C VAL A 185 -2.25 -4.17 -5.10
N ASP A 186 -1.43 -4.67 -4.16
CA ASP A 186 -0.99 -3.89 -3.01
C ASP A 186 0.23 -3.03 -3.42
N ASN A 187 0.01 -1.72 -3.48
CA ASN A 187 0.99 -0.75 -3.97
C ASN A 187 1.65 0.08 -2.86
N VAL A 188 1.60 -0.39 -1.63
CA VAL A 188 2.05 0.37 -0.45
C VAL A 188 3.50 0.81 -0.55
N PHE A 189 4.41 -0.06 -1.03
CA PHE A 189 5.85 0.22 -1.05
C PHE A 189 6.28 1.18 -2.17
N ALA A 190 5.66 1.09 -3.35
CA ALA A 190 5.92 2.02 -4.43
C ALA A 190 5.26 3.39 -4.21
N THR A 191 4.19 3.42 -3.43
CA THR A 191 3.31 4.59 -3.28
C THR A 191 2.64 5.02 -4.60
N PRO A 192 1.56 5.77 -4.56
CA PRO A 192 0.97 6.30 -5.81
C PRO A 192 1.86 7.33 -6.52
N ILE A 193 2.93 7.80 -5.86
CA ILE A 193 3.88 8.74 -6.46
C ILE A 193 4.74 8.07 -7.51
N PHE A 194 5.17 6.83 -7.27
CA PHE A 194 6.12 6.15 -8.17
C PHE A 194 5.51 5.08 -9.05
N GLN A 195 4.35 4.54 -8.70
CA GLN A 195 3.73 3.48 -9.48
C GLN A 195 2.20 3.66 -9.52
N SER A 196 1.62 3.52 -10.69
CA SER A 196 0.18 3.64 -10.94
C SER A 196 -0.36 2.31 -11.50
N PRO A 197 -0.70 1.34 -10.64
CA PRO A 197 -1.06 -0.01 -11.07
C PRO A 197 -2.30 -0.06 -11.97
N LEU A 198 -3.28 0.83 -11.78
CA LEU A 198 -4.46 0.91 -12.67
C LEU A 198 -4.06 1.20 -14.12
N ALA A 199 -3.11 2.13 -14.32
CA ALA A 199 -2.58 2.43 -15.65
C ALA A 199 -1.77 1.27 -16.26
N LEU A 200 -1.32 0.32 -15.44
CA LEU A 200 -0.60 -0.89 -15.86
C LEU A 200 -1.53 -2.09 -16.03
N GLY A 201 -2.84 -1.93 -15.86
CA GLY A 201 -3.83 -2.96 -16.09
C GLY A 201 -4.38 -3.64 -14.83
N ALA A 202 -4.03 -3.20 -13.63
CA ALA A 202 -4.70 -3.69 -12.42
C ALA A 202 -6.17 -3.25 -12.40
N ASP A 203 -7.05 -4.13 -11.90
CA ASP A 203 -8.48 -3.82 -11.74
C ASP A 203 -8.77 -3.14 -10.41
N CYS A 204 -7.94 -3.42 -9.42
CA CYS A 204 -8.08 -2.87 -8.08
C CYS A 204 -6.70 -2.63 -7.45
N VAL A 205 -6.55 -1.49 -6.81
CA VAL A 205 -5.34 -1.12 -6.04
C VAL A 205 -5.72 -0.90 -4.59
N VAL A 206 -4.88 -1.42 -3.69
CA VAL A 206 -5.05 -1.21 -2.25
C VAL A 206 -3.83 -0.52 -1.65
N TYR A 207 -4.07 0.34 -0.66
CA TYR A 207 -3.04 0.95 0.14
C TYR A 207 -3.34 0.82 1.64
N SER A 208 -2.32 0.55 2.42
CA SER A 208 -2.32 0.91 3.83
C SER A 208 -2.02 2.42 3.92
N ALA A 209 -3.06 3.23 4.10
CA ALA A 209 -2.91 4.67 4.26
C ALA A 209 -2.12 5.05 5.54
N THR A 210 -1.99 4.11 6.46
CA THR A 210 -1.14 4.16 7.67
C THR A 210 0.33 4.48 7.36
N LYS A 211 0.81 4.19 6.14
CA LYS A 211 2.21 4.28 5.74
C LYS A 211 2.52 5.66 5.16
N HIS A 212 3.00 5.74 3.94
CA HIS A 212 3.40 7.01 3.30
C HIS A 212 2.27 8.04 3.19
N ILE A 213 0.99 7.62 3.09
CA ILE A 213 -0.13 8.55 2.99
C ILE A 213 -0.26 9.35 4.27
N ASP A 214 -0.28 8.72 5.44
CA ASP A 214 -0.14 9.42 6.73
C ASP A 214 1.24 10.06 6.85
N GLY A 215 2.29 9.29 6.68
CA GLY A 215 3.70 9.71 6.60
C GLY A 215 4.30 10.29 7.87
N GLN A 216 3.61 10.23 9.00
CA GLN A 216 4.07 10.79 10.27
C GLN A 216 3.73 9.92 11.49
N GLY A 217 3.25 8.68 11.28
CA GLY A 217 2.96 7.71 12.33
C GLY A 217 1.79 8.10 13.24
N ARG A 218 0.76 8.80 12.71
CA ARG A 218 -0.33 9.40 13.48
C ARG A 218 -1.58 8.51 13.58
N CYS A 219 -1.96 7.83 12.47
CA CYS A 219 -3.21 7.09 12.44
C CYS A 219 -3.16 5.85 11.54
N LEU A 220 -4.14 4.98 11.72
CA LEU A 220 -4.42 3.86 10.84
C LEU A 220 -5.41 4.29 9.75
N GLY A 221 -5.28 3.66 8.59
CA GLY A 221 -6.24 3.78 7.51
C GLY A 221 -5.91 2.83 6.36
N GLY A 222 -6.87 2.60 5.49
CA GLY A 222 -6.72 1.88 4.24
C GLY A 222 -7.56 2.54 3.15
N ILE A 223 -7.26 2.22 1.90
CA ILE A 223 -8.01 2.70 0.75
C ILE A 223 -8.01 1.65 -0.36
N ILE A 224 -9.13 1.49 -1.02
CA ILE A 224 -9.36 0.64 -2.19
C ILE A 224 -9.70 1.56 -3.35
N LEU A 225 -9.03 1.41 -4.48
CA LEU A 225 -9.21 2.22 -5.69
C LEU A 225 -9.48 1.30 -6.88
N ALA A 226 -10.51 1.58 -7.66
CA ALA A 226 -10.89 0.80 -8.82
C ALA A 226 -11.83 1.58 -9.74
N SER A 227 -12.43 0.90 -10.72
CA SER A 227 -13.56 1.43 -11.46
C SER A 227 -14.80 1.60 -10.55
N GLU A 228 -15.68 2.52 -10.89
CA GLU A 228 -16.94 2.69 -10.17
C GLU A 228 -17.77 1.38 -10.13
N ALA A 229 -17.80 0.66 -11.26
CA ALA A 229 -18.49 -0.63 -11.37
C ALA A 229 -17.92 -1.66 -10.39
N PHE A 230 -16.58 -1.77 -10.28
CA PHE A 230 -15.94 -2.67 -9.33
C PHE A 230 -16.28 -2.30 -7.88
N ILE A 231 -16.16 -1.02 -7.54
CA ILE A 231 -16.44 -0.53 -6.18
C ILE A 231 -17.89 -0.81 -5.79
N GLN A 232 -18.86 -0.51 -6.65
CA GLN A 232 -20.27 -0.73 -6.35
C GLN A 232 -20.61 -2.22 -6.21
N LYS A 233 -20.07 -3.05 -7.10
CA LYS A 233 -20.37 -4.48 -7.15
C LYS A 233 -19.73 -5.26 -6.00
N HIS A 234 -18.47 -4.95 -5.67
CA HIS A 234 -17.63 -5.82 -4.82
C HIS A 234 -17.29 -5.22 -3.45
N VAL A 235 -17.24 -3.88 -3.33
CA VAL A 235 -16.71 -3.24 -2.13
C VAL A 235 -17.79 -2.52 -1.32
N HIS A 236 -18.59 -1.69 -1.97
CA HIS A 236 -19.47 -0.73 -1.29
C HIS A 236 -20.46 -1.40 -0.32
N VAL A 237 -21.16 -2.43 -0.77
CA VAL A 237 -22.16 -3.13 0.06
C VAL A 237 -21.48 -3.84 1.22
N LEU A 238 -20.36 -4.53 0.95
CA LEU A 238 -19.63 -5.28 1.98
C LEU A 238 -19.07 -4.33 3.05
N LEU A 239 -18.42 -3.22 2.66
CA LEU A 239 -17.95 -2.19 3.58
C LEU A 239 -19.08 -1.65 4.46
N ARG A 240 -20.20 -1.27 3.83
CA ARG A 240 -21.37 -0.69 4.49
C ARG A 240 -21.99 -1.64 5.52
N GLN A 241 -22.08 -2.92 5.21
CA GLN A 241 -22.76 -3.91 6.05
C GLN A 241 -21.85 -4.52 7.13
N THR A 242 -20.55 -4.70 6.83
CA THR A 242 -19.59 -5.30 7.79
C THR A 242 -18.88 -4.27 8.67
N GLY A 243 -18.85 -2.99 8.27
CA GLY A 243 -18.51 -1.87 9.15
C GLY A 243 -17.03 -1.49 9.32
N PRO A 244 -16.04 -1.93 8.52
CA PRO A 244 -14.65 -1.50 8.68
C PRO A 244 -14.38 -0.11 8.08
N SER A 245 -15.28 0.84 8.31
CA SER A 245 -15.23 2.21 7.80
C SER A 245 -14.17 3.05 8.52
N LEU A 246 -13.57 3.98 7.77
CA LEU A 246 -12.59 4.92 8.31
C LEU A 246 -13.28 5.99 9.19
N SER A 247 -12.65 6.31 10.33
CA SER A 247 -13.05 7.43 11.17
C SER A 247 -12.89 8.76 10.42
N PRO A 248 -13.86 9.71 10.50
CA PRO A 248 -13.70 11.04 9.91
C PRO A 248 -12.46 11.79 10.42
N PHE A 249 -12.07 11.60 11.67
CA PHE A 249 -10.84 12.19 12.20
C PHE A 249 -9.59 11.65 11.51
N ASN A 250 -9.49 10.32 11.37
CA ASN A 250 -8.37 9.71 10.64
C ASN A 250 -8.39 10.11 9.17
N ALA A 251 -9.57 10.18 8.54
CA ALA A 251 -9.71 10.65 7.16
C ALA A 251 -9.17 12.07 6.98
N TRP A 252 -9.45 12.98 7.93
CA TRP A 252 -8.91 14.34 7.90
C TRP A 252 -7.38 14.36 8.02
N VAL A 253 -6.82 13.56 8.93
CA VAL A 253 -5.35 13.43 9.08
C VAL A 253 -4.71 12.92 7.78
N LEU A 254 -5.31 11.89 7.16
CA LEU A 254 -4.82 11.32 5.90
C LEU A 254 -4.98 12.31 4.73
N LEU A 255 -6.10 13.02 4.67
CA LEU A 255 -6.36 14.05 3.67
C LEU A 255 -5.29 15.15 3.72
N LYS A 256 -4.93 15.62 4.92
CA LYS A 256 -3.83 16.57 5.13
C LYS A 256 -2.46 15.95 4.81
N GLY A 257 -2.29 14.66 5.03
CA GLY A 257 -1.09 13.91 4.64
C GLY A 257 -0.86 13.87 3.13
N LEU A 258 -1.93 13.83 2.33
CA LEU A 258 -1.83 13.82 0.86
C LEU A 258 -1.19 15.11 0.31
N GLU A 259 -1.44 16.26 0.90
CA GLU A 259 -0.93 17.54 0.42
C GLU A 259 0.61 17.58 0.32
N THR A 260 1.29 16.84 1.18
CA THR A 260 2.77 16.79 1.24
C THR A 260 3.33 15.44 0.78
N LEU A 261 2.50 14.50 0.35
CA LEU A 261 2.92 13.14 0.02
C LEU A 261 4.03 13.14 -1.03
N ALA A 262 3.87 13.88 -2.12
CA ALA A 262 4.84 13.90 -3.21
C ALA A 262 6.20 14.46 -2.77
N VAL A 263 6.21 15.52 -1.98
CA VAL A 263 7.44 16.15 -1.47
C VAL A 263 8.17 15.20 -0.52
N ARG A 264 7.43 14.56 0.40
CA ARG A 264 8.01 13.62 1.36
C ARG A 264 8.60 12.39 0.67
N VAL A 265 7.81 11.74 -0.18
CA VAL A 265 8.22 10.50 -0.85
C VAL A 265 9.43 10.72 -1.76
N ARG A 266 9.48 11.82 -2.52
CA ARG A 266 10.65 12.15 -3.35
C ARG A 266 11.89 12.36 -2.50
N ARG A 267 11.81 13.20 -1.45
CA ARG A 267 12.93 13.43 -0.55
C ARG A 267 13.44 12.16 0.13
N GLN A 268 12.53 11.33 0.62
CA GLN A 268 12.88 10.03 1.22
C GLN A 268 13.59 9.11 0.22
N THR A 269 13.15 9.11 -1.04
CA THR A 269 13.76 8.29 -2.10
C THR A 269 15.15 8.77 -2.47
N ASP A 270 15.37 10.09 -2.55
CA ASP A 270 16.71 10.65 -2.79
C ASP A 270 17.69 10.25 -1.67
N SER A 271 17.23 10.34 -0.42
CA SER A 271 18.02 9.91 0.74
C SER A 271 18.26 8.39 0.75
N ALA A 272 17.25 7.59 0.35
CA ALA A 272 17.38 6.14 0.23
C ALA A 272 18.39 5.74 -0.86
N ALA A 273 18.40 6.43 -1.99
CA ALA A 273 19.37 6.23 -3.06
C ALA A 273 20.80 6.55 -2.59
N THR A 274 20.98 7.66 -1.86
CA THR A 274 22.28 8.02 -1.25
C THR A 274 22.77 6.93 -0.30
N LEU A 275 21.90 6.45 0.59
CA LEU A 275 22.23 5.36 1.51
C LEU A 275 22.59 4.08 0.76
N ALA A 276 21.83 3.72 -0.29
CA ALA A 276 22.07 2.53 -1.09
C ALA A 276 23.44 2.56 -1.81
N VAL A 277 23.89 3.73 -2.29
CA VAL A 277 25.22 3.88 -2.90
C VAL A 277 26.32 3.55 -1.89
N VAL A 278 26.24 4.10 -0.69
CA VAL A 278 27.25 3.90 0.37
C VAL A 278 27.27 2.43 0.85
N LEU A 279 26.11 1.80 0.99
CA LEU A 279 26.01 0.41 1.45
C LEU A 279 26.50 -0.59 0.41
N ALA A 280 26.40 -0.29 -0.88
CA ALA A 280 26.78 -1.20 -1.96
C ALA A 280 28.26 -1.61 -1.91
N GLU A 281 29.14 -0.72 -1.49
CA GLU A 281 30.59 -0.93 -1.44
C GLU A 281 31.08 -1.31 -0.04
N HIS A 282 30.20 -1.36 0.96
CA HIS A 282 30.63 -1.56 2.33
C HIS A 282 30.98 -3.03 2.63
N PRO A 283 32.18 -3.34 3.17
CA PRO A 283 32.70 -4.72 3.29
C PRO A 283 31.88 -5.62 4.23
N LYS A 284 31.11 -5.05 5.17
CA LYS A 284 30.25 -5.79 6.10
C LYS A 284 28.85 -6.09 5.54
N ILE A 285 28.51 -5.58 4.36
CA ILE A 285 27.27 -5.89 3.66
C ILE A 285 27.50 -7.09 2.74
N ALA A 286 26.63 -8.08 2.85
CA ALA A 286 26.68 -9.28 2.01
C ALA A 286 25.85 -9.13 0.74
N ARG A 287 24.71 -8.43 0.85
CA ARG A 287 23.78 -8.16 -0.25
C ARG A 287 23.05 -6.86 0.04
N LEU A 288 22.86 -6.05 -0.99
CA LEU A 288 22.02 -4.86 -0.98
C LEU A 288 20.86 -5.05 -1.96
N ILE A 289 19.67 -4.64 -1.57
CA ILE A 289 18.46 -4.69 -2.41
C ILE A 289 17.83 -3.31 -2.42
N TYR A 290 17.80 -2.67 -3.59
CA TYR A 290 17.20 -1.37 -3.80
C TYR A 290 16.72 -1.25 -5.25
N PRO A 291 15.42 -1.12 -5.54
CA PRO A 291 14.88 -1.12 -6.89
C PRO A 291 15.41 -0.02 -7.82
N GLY A 292 15.92 1.07 -7.25
CA GLY A 292 16.53 2.17 -8.02
C GLY A 292 17.94 1.90 -8.54
N ARG A 293 18.55 0.74 -8.26
CA ARG A 293 19.90 0.40 -8.70
C ARG A 293 19.86 -0.41 -10.00
N PRO A 294 20.85 -0.21 -10.89
CA PRO A 294 20.94 -0.95 -12.15
C PRO A 294 21.26 -2.45 -11.96
N ASP A 295 21.84 -2.84 -10.82
CA ASP A 295 22.15 -4.23 -10.49
C ASP A 295 21.00 -4.95 -9.74
N HIS A 296 19.85 -4.29 -9.56
CA HIS A 296 18.66 -4.96 -9.03
C HIS A 296 18.17 -6.05 -10.01
N PRO A 297 17.82 -7.27 -9.55
CA PRO A 297 17.41 -8.36 -10.44
C PRO A 297 16.28 -8.01 -11.41
N GLN A 298 15.35 -7.14 -11.00
CA GLN A 298 14.24 -6.68 -11.82
C GLN A 298 14.41 -5.20 -12.24
N ALA A 299 15.65 -4.71 -12.42
CA ALA A 299 15.91 -3.30 -12.77
C ALA A 299 15.15 -2.84 -14.03
N ALA A 300 15.10 -3.68 -15.07
CA ALA A 300 14.39 -3.37 -16.31
C ALA A 300 12.87 -3.20 -16.09
N ILE A 301 12.27 -4.03 -15.24
CA ILE A 301 10.84 -3.93 -14.87
C ILE A 301 10.62 -2.67 -14.03
N ALA A 302 11.47 -2.43 -13.04
CA ALA A 302 11.40 -1.25 -12.19
C ALA A 302 11.48 0.05 -13.02
N GLN A 303 12.40 0.15 -13.96
CA GLN A 303 12.54 1.30 -14.87
C GLN A 303 11.31 1.50 -15.78
N LYS A 304 10.67 0.41 -16.21
CA LYS A 304 9.48 0.45 -17.08
C LYS A 304 8.24 0.92 -16.33
N GLN A 305 8.03 0.48 -15.07
CA GLN A 305 6.76 0.68 -14.37
C GLN A 305 6.83 1.66 -13.19
N MET A 306 8.03 1.96 -12.66
CA MET A 306 8.22 2.86 -11.52
C MET A 306 8.93 4.15 -11.95
N ARG A 307 8.55 5.27 -11.33
CA ARG A 307 9.15 6.60 -11.54
C ARG A 307 10.25 6.93 -10.53
N GLY A 308 10.58 6.01 -9.63
CA GLY A 308 11.58 6.16 -8.58
C GLY A 308 11.91 4.84 -7.91
N GLY A 309 13.05 4.80 -7.19
CA GLY A 309 13.60 3.55 -6.67
C GLY A 309 12.86 2.95 -5.49
N SER A 310 12.41 3.70 -4.56
CA SER A 310 11.71 3.37 -3.31
C SER A 310 12.23 4.25 -2.17
N THR A 311 11.45 4.37 -1.10
CA THR A 311 11.86 4.97 0.18
C THR A 311 12.50 3.92 1.12
N LEU A 312 12.54 2.66 0.69
CA LEU A 312 13.01 1.54 1.49
C LEU A 312 14.29 0.96 0.89
N VAL A 313 15.20 0.57 1.78
CA VAL A 313 16.45 -0.13 1.44
C VAL A 313 16.51 -1.40 2.28
N ALA A 314 16.72 -2.56 1.67
CA ALA A 314 16.95 -3.81 2.36
C ALA A 314 18.38 -4.30 2.12
N PHE A 315 19.04 -4.83 3.14
CA PHE A 315 20.38 -5.35 3.01
C PHE A 315 20.69 -6.44 4.04
N ASP A 316 21.60 -7.32 3.68
CA ASP A 316 22.08 -8.41 4.53
C ASP A 316 23.42 -8.04 5.17
N ILE A 317 23.49 -8.09 6.49
CA ILE A 317 24.72 -7.88 7.26
C ILE A 317 25.46 -9.21 7.40
N LYS A 318 26.76 -9.23 7.09
CA LYS A 318 27.62 -10.40 7.30
C LYS A 318 27.67 -10.76 8.79
N GLY A 319 27.55 -12.05 9.10
CA GLY A 319 27.53 -12.55 10.49
C GLY A 319 26.12 -12.84 11.01
N GLY A 320 25.09 -12.73 10.17
CA GLY A 320 23.72 -13.17 10.44
C GLY A 320 23.04 -12.39 11.55
N LYS A 321 22.08 -13.03 12.23
CA LYS A 321 21.21 -12.40 13.25
C LYS A 321 21.98 -11.64 14.33
N LYS A 322 23.07 -12.22 14.87
CA LYS A 322 23.83 -11.58 15.96
C LYS A 322 24.45 -10.27 15.50
N ALA A 323 24.97 -10.24 14.28
CA ALA A 323 25.55 -9.04 13.67
C ALA A 323 24.47 -7.99 13.36
N ALA A 324 23.33 -8.40 12.79
CA ALA A 324 22.20 -7.52 12.53
C ALA A 324 21.65 -6.87 13.79
N PHE A 325 21.60 -7.60 14.91
CA PHE A 325 21.15 -7.06 16.20
C PHE A 325 22.14 -6.04 16.76
N ARG A 326 23.46 -6.37 16.79
CA ARG A 326 24.49 -5.40 17.21
C ARG A 326 24.45 -4.11 16.40
N PHE A 327 24.25 -4.24 15.09
CA PHE A 327 24.08 -3.10 14.19
C PHE A 327 22.87 -2.25 14.59
N GLN A 328 21.68 -2.87 14.72
CA GLN A 328 20.47 -2.13 15.05
C GLN A 328 20.55 -1.45 16.42
N ASP A 329 21.12 -2.15 17.43
CA ASP A 329 21.26 -1.63 18.79
C ASP A 329 22.28 -0.48 18.89
N ALA A 330 23.21 -0.37 17.93
CA ALA A 330 24.20 0.70 17.85
C ALA A 330 23.68 1.98 17.19
N LEU A 331 22.60 1.93 16.43
CA LEU A 331 21.98 3.10 15.81
C LEU A 331 21.52 4.12 16.85
N LYS A 332 21.69 5.40 16.54
CA LYS A 332 21.30 6.53 17.42
C LYS A 332 20.15 7.36 16.83
N LEU A 333 20.16 7.59 15.53
CA LEU A 333 19.15 8.35 14.80
C LEU A 333 18.00 7.45 14.36
N ILE A 334 18.30 6.40 13.61
CA ILE A 334 17.31 5.47 13.06
C ILE A 334 16.72 4.63 14.20
N ARG A 335 15.37 4.57 14.25
CA ARG A 335 14.67 3.88 15.34
C ARG A 335 14.24 2.48 14.96
N ILE A 336 14.37 1.53 15.89
CA ILE A 336 13.89 0.16 15.71
C ILE A 336 12.37 0.16 15.75
N SER A 337 11.74 -0.12 14.62
CA SER A 337 10.27 -0.24 14.45
C SER A 337 9.96 -1.04 13.20
N ASN A 338 8.92 -1.87 13.27
CA ASN A 338 8.45 -2.64 12.12
C ASN A 338 7.63 -1.82 11.12
N ASN A 339 7.32 -0.54 11.41
CA ASN A 339 6.57 0.35 10.53
C ASN A 339 7.44 0.88 9.38
N LEU A 340 6.85 1.69 8.49
CA LEU A 340 7.53 2.29 7.33
C LEU A 340 6.78 3.53 6.84
N GLY A 341 7.44 4.31 5.99
CA GLY A 341 6.84 5.48 5.34
C GLY A 341 6.65 6.68 6.28
N ASP A 342 7.25 6.64 7.48
CA ASP A 342 7.23 7.74 8.45
C ASP A 342 8.24 8.84 8.06
N ALA A 343 8.02 10.05 8.55
CA ALA A 343 8.97 11.16 8.47
C ALA A 343 10.30 10.86 9.19
N LYS A 344 10.28 9.93 10.15
CA LYS A 344 11.46 9.42 10.86
C LYS A 344 11.97 8.14 10.21
N SER A 345 13.30 8.00 10.11
CA SER A 345 13.94 6.77 9.66
C SER A 345 13.71 5.63 10.64
N LEU A 346 13.26 4.49 10.12
CA LEU A 346 12.90 3.29 10.88
C LEU A 346 13.64 2.08 10.34
N ILE A 347 14.00 1.14 11.22
CA ILE A 347 14.64 -0.13 10.85
C ILE A 347 13.97 -1.32 11.51
N THR A 348 13.90 -2.43 10.80
CA THR A 348 13.43 -3.71 11.35
C THR A 348 14.31 -4.87 10.89
N HIS A 349 14.32 -5.96 11.67
CA HIS A 349 14.88 -7.25 11.31
C HIS A 349 13.72 -8.19 10.92
N PRO A 350 13.43 -8.38 9.63
CA PRO A 350 12.22 -9.07 9.17
C PRO A 350 12.08 -10.50 9.72
N ALA A 351 13.17 -11.26 9.80
CA ALA A 351 13.14 -12.65 10.23
C ALA A 351 12.63 -12.84 11.68
N THR A 352 12.75 -11.82 12.55
CA THR A 352 12.29 -11.89 13.95
C THR A 352 11.10 -11.00 14.26
N THR A 353 10.58 -10.27 13.28
CA THR A 353 9.46 -9.35 13.44
C THR A 353 8.35 -9.66 12.43
N THR A 354 8.34 -9.01 11.29
CA THR A 354 7.26 -9.08 10.30
C THR A 354 7.08 -10.45 9.66
N HIS A 355 8.14 -11.28 9.60
CA HIS A 355 8.15 -12.62 8.99
C HIS A 355 8.51 -13.73 9.99
N GLN A 356 8.37 -13.48 11.28
CA GLN A 356 8.75 -14.42 12.34
C GLN A 356 7.89 -15.70 12.36
N ARG A 357 6.70 -15.67 11.77
CA ARG A 357 5.81 -16.84 11.68
C ARG A 357 6.24 -17.84 10.60
N LEU A 358 7.07 -17.41 9.65
CA LEU A 358 7.59 -18.28 8.59
C LEU A 358 8.69 -19.19 9.16
N THR A 359 8.69 -20.43 8.71
CA THR A 359 9.80 -21.35 9.01
C THR A 359 11.10 -20.86 8.37
N PRO A 360 12.29 -21.32 8.85
CA PRO A 360 13.55 -20.98 8.21
C PRO A 360 13.59 -21.32 6.71
N ALA A 361 13.00 -22.44 6.30
CA ALA A 361 12.92 -22.86 4.90
C ALA A 361 12.07 -21.87 4.07
N GLN A 362 10.89 -21.48 4.58
CA GLN A 362 10.02 -20.50 3.92
C GLN A 362 10.69 -19.11 3.82
N ARG A 363 11.43 -18.69 4.86
CA ARG A 363 12.20 -17.45 4.78
C ARG A 363 13.30 -17.51 3.74
N ALA A 364 14.02 -18.63 3.69
CA ALA A 364 15.08 -18.84 2.68
C ALA A 364 14.53 -18.82 1.25
N GLU A 365 13.37 -19.46 1.04
CA GLU A 365 12.65 -19.43 -0.25
C GLU A 365 12.28 -18.01 -0.69
N LEU A 366 11.90 -17.16 0.27
CA LEU A 366 11.60 -15.74 0.03
C LEU A 366 12.84 -14.85 0.03
N GLY A 367 14.05 -15.40 0.11
CA GLY A 367 15.28 -14.65 0.13
C GLY A 367 15.49 -13.82 1.41
N ILE A 368 14.81 -14.14 2.50
CA ILE A 368 14.92 -13.46 3.80
C ILE A 368 15.98 -14.19 4.64
N SER A 369 17.19 -13.63 4.68
CA SER A 369 18.29 -14.16 5.48
C SER A 369 18.19 -13.76 6.95
N ASP A 370 18.92 -14.45 7.81
CA ASP A 370 19.06 -14.08 9.23
C ASP A 370 19.89 -12.80 9.45
N GLY A 371 20.58 -12.30 8.42
CA GLY A 371 21.31 -11.02 8.45
C GLY A 371 20.52 -9.84 7.87
N MET A 372 19.32 -10.09 7.32
CA MET A 372 18.56 -9.07 6.63
C MET A 372 17.97 -8.04 7.59
N VAL A 373 18.17 -6.77 7.23
CA VAL A 373 17.48 -5.63 7.81
C VAL A 373 16.81 -4.81 6.71
N ARG A 374 15.72 -4.13 7.04
CA ARG A 374 15.01 -3.21 6.15
C ARG A 374 14.93 -1.85 6.80
N VAL A 375 15.49 -0.84 6.14
CA VAL A 375 15.39 0.57 6.51
C VAL A 375 14.28 1.23 5.72
N SER A 376 13.37 1.92 6.40
CA SER A 376 12.46 2.91 5.83
C SER A 376 13.07 4.28 6.08
N VAL A 377 13.54 4.91 5.03
CA VAL A 377 14.27 6.18 5.11
C VAL A 377 13.30 7.33 5.36
N GLY A 378 13.60 8.18 6.33
CA GLY A 378 12.82 9.34 6.73
C GLY A 378 13.21 10.63 6.00
N LEU A 379 12.92 11.76 6.64
CA LEU A 379 13.15 13.11 6.12
C LEU A 379 14.37 13.79 6.75
N GLU A 380 15.11 13.10 7.61
CA GLU A 380 16.34 13.56 8.20
C GLU A 380 17.37 13.90 7.10
N HIS A 381 18.41 14.67 7.45
CA HIS A 381 19.47 14.96 6.49
C HIS A 381 20.12 13.65 6.01
N PRO A 382 20.34 13.44 4.70
CA PRO A 382 20.87 12.17 4.20
C PRO A 382 22.25 11.85 4.78
N ASP A 383 23.10 12.86 5.00
CA ASP A 383 24.43 12.62 5.58
C ASP A 383 24.36 12.12 7.03
N ASP A 384 23.40 12.64 7.82
CA ASP A 384 23.18 12.17 9.20
C ASP A 384 22.69 10.70 9.22
N ILE A 385 21.83 10.31 8.26
CA ILE A 385 21.38 8.92 8.10
C ILE A 385 22.56 8.02 7.73
N VAL A 386 23.38 8.44 6.79
CA VAL A 386 24.57 7.70 6.34
C VAL A 386 25.59 7.55 7.48
N GLU A 387 25.86 8.64 8.20
CA GLU A 387 26.80 8.64 9.34
C GLU A 387 26.33 7.71 10.47
N ASP A 388 25.05 7.74 10.82
CA ASP A 388 24.46 6.84 11.82
C ASP A 388 24.65 5.36 11.42
N VAL A 389 24.36 5.03 10.15
CA VAL A 389 24.51 3.68 9.61
C VAL A 389 25.98 3.24 9.58
N LEU A 390 26.89 4.08 9.09
CA LEU A 390 28.31 3.74 9.02
C LEU A 390 28.93 3.58 10.42
N THR A 391 28.54 4.43 11.37
CA THR A 391 28.98 4.32 12.77
C THR A 391 28.45 3.03 13.40
N ALA A 392 27.17 2.70 13.21
CA ALA A 392 26.57 1.47 13.73
C ALA A 392 27.20 0.21 13.11
N LEU A 393 27.61 0.24 11.85
CA LEU A 393 28.35 -0.86 11.21
C LEU A 393 29.71 -1.13 11.87
N GLN A 394 30.30 -0.20 12.60
CA GLN A 394 31.54 -0.45 13.33
C GLN A 394 31.36 -1.45 14.48
N ALA A 395 30.14 -1.58 15.01
CA ALA A 395 29.80 -2.50 16.08
C ALA A 395 29.62 -3.97 15.61
N VAL A 396 29.70 -4.22 14.32
CA VAL A 396 29.51 -5.56 13.72
C VAL A 396 30.82 -6.33 13.56
#